data_7cc7fdae8ecd6bac35a3e0ed161645f3
#
_entry.id   7cc7fdae8ecd6bac35a3e0ed161645f3
#
_cell.length_a   1.000
_cell.length_b   1.000
_cell.length_c   1.000
_cell.angle_alpha   90.00
_cell.angle_beta   90.00
_cell.angle_gamma   90.00
#
_symmetry.space_group_name_H-M   'P 1'
#
loop_
_entity.id
_entity.type
_entity.pdbx_description
1 polymer ?
#
loop_
_entity_poly.entity_id
_entity_poly.type
_entity_poly.pdbx_seq_one_letter_code
_entity_poly.pdbx_strand_id
1 'polypeptide(L)'
;MMKKNGAAMAALAEAFPLTLPIFAGFWFLAFAYGFYMNTLGFSWVYPMAMAAIIFGGSLEFVTISMLLSSFAPIETFVVAFTVQARHLFYGIPMLEKYAGTGWKKPFLIYMMCDETFALNYSATIPYSIDKGWFYFWVSLLNFLYWCSGAAIGGLLGGLISFDTKGLSFVMTTMFLVIFLEQWMKEKKHYTALIGLSSSIGSLLLFGKENFILPAMGLMLLIMTLYRKPLEKEGGF
;
A
#
# COMPACT_ATOMS: atom_id res chain seq x y z
N MET A 1 3.41 37.04 -3.24
CA MET A 1 2.32 36.17 -2.79
C MET A 1 1.74 35.43 -4.01
N MET A 2 2.18 34.22 -4.32
CA MET A 2 1.52 33.38 -5.32
C MET A 2 0.08 33.15 -4.85
N LYS A 3 -0.91 33.41 -5.71
CA LYS A 3 -2.31 33.09 -5.40
C LYS A 3 -2.39 31.62 -4.98
N LYS A 4 -3.14 31.27 -3.94
CA LYS A 4 -3.29 29.90 -3.40
C LYS A 4 -3.53 28.81 -4.48
N ASN A 5 -4.21 29.18 -5.56
CA ASN A 5 -4.44 28.30 -6.72
C ASN A 5 -3.17 28.00 -7.54
N GLY A 6 -2.23 28.95 -7.62
CA GLY A 6 -0.96 28.73 -8.32
C GLY A 6 -0.04 27.75 -7.59
N ALA A 7 -0.03 27.77 -6.25
CA ALA A 7 0.78 26.84 -5.45
C ALA A 7 0.28 25.39 -5.57
N ALA A 8 -1.04 25.19 -5.58
CA ALA A 8 -1.63 23.86 -5.76
C ALA A 8 -1.34 23.28 -7.15
N MET A 9 -1.46 24.09 -8.21
CA MET A 9 -1.18 23.66 -9.59
C MET A 9 0.32 23.36 -9.81
N ALA A 10 1.21 24.18 -9.26
CA ALA A 10 2.64 23.93 -9.33
C ALA A 10 3.00 22.60 -8.62
N ALA A 11 2.40 22.33 -7.47
CA ALA A 11 2.58 21.10 -6.74
C ALA A 11 2.02 19.87 -7.49
N LEU A 12 0.88 20.02 -8.19
CA LEU A 12 0.33 18.96 -9.05
C LEU A 12 1.28 18.65 -10.22
N ALA A 13 1.79 19.69 -10.89
CA ALA A 13 2.72 19.52 -12.01
C ALA A 13 4.01 18.78 -11.62
N GLU A 14 4.47 18.94 -10.37
CA GLU A 14 5.62 18.23 -9.82
C GLU A 14 5.26 16.81 -9.37
N ALA A 15 4.09 16.61 -8.76
CA ALA A 15 3.65 15.32 -8.23
C ALA A 15 3.25 14.33 -9.36
N PHE A 16 2.57 14.81 -10.39
CA PHE A 16 2.00 13.97 -11.44
C PHE A 16 3.02 13.06 -12.15
N PRO A 17 4.17 13.58 -12.65
CA PRO A 17 5.16 12.71 -13.32
C PRO A 17 5.73 11.62 -12.40
N LEU A 18 5.85 11.93 -11.10
CA LEU A 18 6.39 10.99 -10.11
C LEU A 18 5.39 9.87 -9.77
N THR A 19 4.09 10.10 -9.96
CA THR A 19 3.05 9.09 -9.74
C THR A 19 2.78 8.22 -10.97
N LEU A 20 3.24 8.58 -12.17
CA LEU A 20 3.01 7.81 -13.39
C LEU A 20 3.53 6.36 -13.35
N PRO A 21 4.74 6.09 -12.85
CA PRO A 21 5.21 4.71 -12.71
C PRO A 21 4.33 3.89 -11.77
N ILE A 22 3.84 4.53 -10.68
CA ILE A 22 2.92 3.90 -9.73
C ILE A 22 1.58 3.62 -10.41
N PHE A 23 1.06 4.56 -11.20
CA PHE A 23 -0.19 4.39 -11.94
C PHE A 23 -0.22 3.08 -12.73
N ALA A 24 0.82 2.76 -13.48
CA ALA A 24 0.84 1.59 -14.34
C ALA A 24 0.63 0.27 -13.56
N GLY A 25 1.35 0.10 -12.45
CA GLY A 25 1.23 -1.11 -11.62
C GLY A 25 -0.02 -1.10 -10.74
N PHE A 26 -0.27 0.00 -10.08
CA PHE A 26 -1.33 0.16 -9.09
C PHE A 26 -2.73 0.10 -9.71
N TRP A 27 -2.90 0.77 -10.85
CA TRP A 27 -4.15 0.73 -11.60
C TRP A 27 -4.45 -0.66 -12.15
N PHE A 28 -3.44 -1.34 -12.68
CA PHE A 28 -3.60 -2.71 -13.18
C PHE A 28 -4.02 -3.68 -12.07
N LEU A 29 -3.42 -3.56 -10.89
CA LEU A 29 -3.78 -4.39 -9.73
C LEU A 29 -5.20 -4.11 -9.24
N ALA A 30 -5.58 -2.83 -9.18
CA ALA A 30 -6.94 -2.43 -8.82
C ALA A 30 -7.95 -2.95 -9.83
N PHE A 31 -7.61 -2.89 -11.13
CA PHE A 31 -8.42 -3.47 -12.19
C PHE A 31 -8.59 -4.98 -12.00
N ALA A 32 -7.50 -5.71 -11.75
CA ALA A 32 -7.55 -7.15 -11.50
C ALA A 32 -8.39 -7.50 -10.26
N TYR A 33 -8.31 -6.69 -9.20
CA TYR A 33 -9.14 -6.81 -8.02
C TYR A 33 -10.63 -6.63 -8.34
N GLY A 34 -11.00 -5.54 -9.00
CA GLY A 34 -12.38 -5.27 -9.40
C GLY A 34 -12.95 -6.35 -10.34
N PHE A 35 -12.14 -6.78 -11.31
CA PHE A 35 -12.47 -7.86 -12.22
C PHE A 35 -12.74 -9.17 -11.45
N TYR A 36 -11.86 -9.55 -10.52
CA TYR A 36 -12.01 -10.73 -9.69
C TYR A 36 -13.28 -10.68 -8.84
N MET A 37 -13.58 -9.55 -8.21
CA MET A 37 -14.84 -9.36 -7.46
C MET A 37 -16.07 -9.60 -8.34
N ASN A 38 -16.05 -9.10 -9.58
CA ASN A 38 -17.18 -9.29 -10.51
C ASN A 38 -17.35 -10.76 -10.90
N THR A 39 -16.27 -11.51 -11.13
CA THR A 39 -16.35 -12.94 -11.44
C THR A 39 -16.94 -13.79 -10.30
N LEU A 40 -16.90 -13.28 -9.08
CA LEU A 40 -17.52 -13.88 -7.90
C LEU A 40 -18.98 -13.44 -7.69
N GLY A 41 -19.54 -12.67 -8.63
CA GLY A 41 -20.93 -12.21 -8.61
C GLY A 41 -21.18 -10.89 -7.91
N PHE A 42 -20.14 -10.16 -7.48
CA PHE A 42 -20.28 -8.83 -6.89
C PHE A 42 -20.44 -7.77 -7.99
N SER A 43 -21.40 -6.86 -7.82
CA SER A 43 -21.53 -5.68 -8.69
C SER A 43 -20.31 -4.78 -8.56
N TRP A 44 -19.98 -4.04 -9.61
CA TRP A 44 -18.87 -3.07 -9.66
C TRP A 44 -18.86 -2.04 -8.52
N VAL A 45 -20.01 -1.77 -7.91
CA VAL A 45 -20.15 -0.87 -6.77
C VAL A 45 -19.39 -1.39 -5.55
N TYR A 46 -19.35 -2.71 -5.34
CA TYR A 46 -18.66 -3.31 -4.19
C TYR A 46 -17.15 -3.08 -4.23
N PRO A 47 -16.41 -3.48 -5.29
CA PRO A 47 -14.98 -3.23 -5.34
C PRO A 47 -14.64 -1.72 -5.32
N MET A 48 -15.45 -0.86 -5.96
CA MET A 48 -15.26 0.59 -5.89
C MET A 48 -15.46 1.12 -4.47
N ALA A 49 -16.52 0.70 -3.78
CA ALA A 49 -16.80 1.15 -2.40
C ALA A 49 -15.71 0.64 -1.43
N MET A 50 -15.28 -0.61 -1.57
CA MET A 50 -14.20 -1.16 -0.76
C MET A 50 -12.88 -0.42 -1.01
N ALA A 51 -12.53 -0.18 -2.27
CA ALA A 51 -11.36 0.62 -2.65
C ALA A 51 -11.40 2.03 -2.05
N ALA A 52 -12.58 2.66 -2.04
CA ALA A 52 -12.76 4.00 -1.50
C ALA A 52 -12.80 4.06 0.04
N ILE A 53 -13.26 3.01 0.72
CA ILE A 53 -13.45 3.01 2.18
C ILE A 53 -12.26 2.36 2.89
N ILE A 54 -11.75 1.23 2.38
CA ILE A 54 -10.65 0.48 3.00
C ILE A 54 -9.31 1.03 2.56
N PHE A 55 -9.13 1.28 1.26
CA PHE A 55 -7.90 1.76 0.63
C PHE A 55 -6.65 1.00 1.13
N GLY A 56 -6.74 -0.31 1.16
CA GLY A 56 -5.73 -1.16 1.77
C GLY A 56 -5.26 -2.32 0.89
N GLY A 57 -5.45 -2.26 -0.43
CA GLY A 57 -4.98 -3.23 -1.42
C GLY A 57 -5.03 -4.69 -0.96
N SER A 58 -4.03 -5.14 -0.25
CA SER A 58 -3.94 -6.52 0.27
C SER A 58 -5.12 -6.92 1.17
N LEU A 59 -5.61 -5.99 2.02
CA LEU A 59 -6.79 -6.26 2.84
C LEU A 59 -8.05 -6.43 2.00
N GLU A 60 -8.20 -5.66 0.92
CA GLU A 60 -9.35 -5.76 0.02
C GLU A 60 -9.44 -7.15 -0.62
N PHE A 61 -8.32 -7.71 -1.08
CA PHE A 61 -8.28 -9.08 -1.60
C PHE A 61 -8.60 -10.13 -0.52
N VAL A 62 -8.08 -9.97 0.70
CA VAL A 62 -8.40 -10.88 1.81
C VAL A 62 -9.87 -10.77 2.19
N THR A 63 -10.44 -9.57 2.17
CA THR A 63 -11.86 -9.33 2.49
C THR A 63 -12.80 -10.04 1.53
N ILE A 64 -12.40 -10.34 0.29
CA ILE A 64 -13.21 -11.14 -0.64
C ILE A 64 -13.57 -12.50 -0.03
N SER A 65 -12.59 -13.20 0.51
CA SER A 65 -12.83 -14.50 1.15
C SER A 65 -13.72 -14.40 2.38
N MET A 66 -13.60 -13.30 3.12
CA MET A 66 -14.44 -13.03 4.28
C MET A 66 -15.90 -12.72 3.91
N LEU A 67 -16.11 -12.01 2.79
CA LEU A 67 -17.46 -11.73 2.28
C LEU A 67 -18.17 -13.00 1.80
N LEU A 68 -17.42 -14.02 1.37
CA LEU A 68 -17.93 -15.30 0.91
C LEU A 68 -18.08 -16.33 2.06
N SER A 69 -17.54 -16.03 3.24
CA SER A 69 -17.62 -16.88 4.43
C SER A 69 -18.78 -16.49 5.35
N SER A 70 -19.00 -17.28 6.40
CA SER A 70 -19.94 -16.91 7.46
C SER A 70 -19.46 -15.67 8.22
N PHE A 71 -20.41 -14.87 8.71
CA PHE A 71 -20.13 -13.63 9.44
C PHE A 71 -19.33 -13.88 10.73
N ALA A 72 -18.07 -13.47 10.77
CA ALA A 72 -17.14 -13.65 11.87
C ALA A 72 -16.39 -12.33 12.18
N PRO A 73 -17.02 -11.35 12.85
CA PRO A 73 -16.47 -9.99 13.00
C PRO A 73 -15.17 -9.93 13.80
N ILE A 74 -14.99 -10.77 14.81
CA ILE A 74 -13.77 -10.80 15.63
C ILE A 74 -12.61 -11.32 14.81
N GLU A 75 -12.80 -12.42 14.07
CA GLU A 75 -11.79 -13.00 13.20
C GLU A 75 -11.42 -12.01 12.08
N THR A 76 -12.43 -11.39 11.46
CA THR A 76 -12.24 -10.33 10.45
C THR A 76 -11.40 -9.18 11.00
N PHE A 77 -11.68 -8.72 12.23
CA PHE A 77 -10.91 -7.65 12.87
C PHE A 77 -9.44 -8.06 13.10
N VAL A 78 -9.21 -9.26 13.62
CA VAL A 78 -7.84 -9.76 13.88
C VAL A 78 -7.06 -9.88 12.58
N VAL A 79 -7.65 -10.42 11.53
CA VAL A 79 -7.00 -10.55 10.22
C VAL A 79 -6.75 -9.17 9.60
N ALA A 80 -7.73 -8.27 9.63
CA ALA A 80 -7.59 -6.91 9.12
C ALA A 80 -6.47 -6.15 9.84
N PHE A 81 -6.44 -6.22 11.17
CA PHE A 81 -5.38 -5.61 11.98
C PHE A 81 -4.01 -6.20 11.65
N THR A 82 -3.90 -7.51 11.51
CA THR A 82 -2.65 -8.20 11.17
C THR A 82 -2.12 -7.79 9.80
N VAL A 83 -2.98 -7.80 8.79
CA VAL A 83 -2.60 -7.45 7.41
C VAL A 83 -2.20 -5.98 7.29
N GLN A 84 -2.91 -5.08 7.99
CA GLN A 84 -2.68 -3.63 7.94
C GLN A 84 -1.75 -3.10 9.03
N ALA A 85 -1.20 -3.95 9.90
CA ALA A 85 -0.32 -3.52 10.99
C ALA A 85 0.88 -2.68 10.50
N ARG A 86 1.36 -2.91 9.28
CA ARG A 86 2.43 -2.11 8.65
C ARG A 86 2.11 -0.61 8.57
N HIS A 87 0.84 -0.22 8.44
CA HIS A 87 0.45 1.20 8.37
C HIS A 87 0.72 1.95 9.68
N LEU A 88 0.76 1.26 10.83
CA LEU A 88 1.18 1.85 12.10
C LEU A 88 2.63 2.36 12.03
N PHE A 89 3.49 1.62 11.32
CA PHE A 89 4.91 1.97 11.19
C PHE A 89 5.14 3.09 10.17
N TYR A 90 4.33 3.17 9.11
CA TYR A 90 4.39 4.28 8.16
C TYR A 90 4.02 5.62 8.79
N GLY A 91 3.11 5.60 9.76
CA GLY A 91 2.69 6.78 10.49
C GLY A 91 3.83 7.50 11.20
N ILE A 92 4.76 6.77 11.81
CA ILE A 92 5.82 7.33 12.65
C ILE A 92 6.71 8.32 11.87
N PRO A 93 7.38 7.96 10.76
CA PRO A 93 8.22 8.89 10.00
C PRO A 93 7.40 9.98 9.28
N MET A 94 6.11 9.74 9.04
CA MET A 94 5.26 10.73 8.37
C MET A 94 4.66 11.77 9.33
N LEU A 95 4.69 11.56 10.64
CA LEU A 95 4.21 12.52 11.63
C LEU A 95 4.85 13.90 11.46
N GLU A 96 6.17 13.94 11.29
CA GLU A 96 6.93 15.15 11.11
C GLU A 96 6.68 15.77 9.71
N LYS A 97 6.70 14.95 8.65
CA LYS A 97 6.48 15.42 7.29
C LYS A 97 5.08 16.00 7.07
N TYR A 98 4.06 15.45 7.73
CA TYR A 98 2.68 15.93 7.65
C TYR A 98 2.35 17.00 8.70
N ALA A 99 3.35 17.39 9.54
CA ALA A 99 3.17 18.52 10.45
C ALA A 99 2.94 19.81 9.65
N GLY A 100 2.01 20.64 10.11
CA GLY A 100 1.72 21.93 9.46
C GLY A 100 0.93 21.88 8.15
N THR A 101 0.51 20.70 7.65
CA THR A 101 -0.29 20.58 6.42
C THR A 101 -1.76 21.00 6.58
N GLY A 102 -2.16 21.38 7.81
CA GLY A 102 -3.50 21.91 8.12
C GLY A 102 -4.62 20.92 7.81
N TRP A 103 -5.68 21.40 7.15
CA TRP A 103 -6.86 20.59 6.82
C TRP A 103 -6.59 19.38 5.91
N LYS A 104 -5.46 19.37 5.22
CA LYS A 104 -5.05 18.24 4.37
C LYS A 104 -4.63 17.00 5.18
N LYS A 105 -4.18 17.19 6.43
CA LYS A 105 -3.62 16.13 7.26
C LYS A 105 -4.52 14.89 7.41
N PRO A 106 -5.82 15.00 7.73
CA PRO A 106 -6.68 13.82 7.83
C PRO A 106 -6.79 13.04 6.50
N PHE A 107 -6.81 13.74 5.36
CA PHE A 107 -6.81 13.09 4.05
C PHE A 107 -5.49 12.40 3.75
N LEU A 108 -4.36 13.02 4.11
CA LEU A 108 -3.03 12.43 3.95
C LEU A 108 -2.86 11.15 4.77
N ILE A 109 -3.42 11.12 5.98
CA ILE A 109 -3.40 9.94 6.84
C ILE A 109 -4.29 8.84 6.25
N TYR A 110 -5.50 9.18 5.83
CA TYR A 110 -6.45 8.23 5.26
C TYR A 110 -5.97 7.62 3.94
N MET A 111 -5.45 8.44 3.01
CA MET A 111 -4.97 8.00 1.70
C MET A 111 -3.51 7.51 1.72
N MET A 112 -3.00 7.09 2.87
CA MET A 112 -1.65 6.55 2.98
C MET A 112 -1.66 5.05 2.71
N CYS A 113 -0.99 4.65 1.64
CA CYS A 113 -0.68 3.26 1.29
C CYS A 113 0.83 3.10 1.10
N ASP A 114 1.29 1.92 0.77
CA ASP A 114 2.71 1.59 0.60
C ASP A 114 3.39 2.51 -0.42
N GLU A 115 2.77 2.70 -1.57
CA GLU A 115 3.27 3.51 -2.68
C GLU A 115 3.26 5.01 -2.34
N THR A 116 2.18 5.47 -1.69
CA THR A 116 2.06 6.86 -1.21
C THR A 116 3.11 7.15 -0.15
N PHE A 117 3.32 6.22 0.79
CA PHE A 117 4.38 6.33 1.80
C PHE A 117 5.76 6.39 1.14
N ALA A 118 6.07 5.44 0.26
CA ALA A 118 7.38 5.35 -0.39
C ALA A 118 7.70 6.64 -1.14
N LEU A 119 6.76 7.18 -1.91
CA LEU A 119 6.96 8.41 -2.67
C LEU A 119 7.06 9.64 -1.77
N ASN A 120 6.12 9.84 -0.85
CA ASN A 120 6.11 10.99 0.05
C ASN A 120 7.32 11.01 1.02
N TYR A 121 7.83 9.83 1.36
CA TYR A 121 9.02 9.72 2.20
C TYR A 121 10.31 10.02 1.43
N SER A 122 10.47 9.51 0.23
CA SER A 122 11.71 9.60 -0.55
C SER A 122 11.81 10.83 -1.46
N ALA A 123 10.68 11.49 -1.79
CA ALA A 123 10.69 12.60 -2.73
C ALA A 123 11.49 13.81 -2.22
N THR A 124 12.37 14.32 -3.10
CA THR A 124 13.06 15.59 -2.90
C THR A 124 12.21 16.70 -3.51
N ILE A 125 11.51 17.43 -2.66
CA ILE A 125 10.57 18.49 -3.09
C ILE A 125 11.34 19.81 -3.22
N PRO A 126 11.31 20.48 -4.40
CA PRO A 126 11.93 21.80 -4.60
C PRO A 126 11.41 22.83 -3.61
N TYR A 127 12.27 23.76 -3.17
CA TYR A 127 11.89 24.82 -2.21
C TYR A 127 10.77 25.74 -2.68
N SER A 128 10.58 25.84 -4.00
CA SER A 128 9.50 26.66 -4.61
C SER A 128 8.13 26.00 -4.53
N ILE A 129 8.04 24.72 -4.19
CA ILE A 129 6.81 23.94 -4.16
C ILE A 129 6.28 23.81 -2.73
N ASP A 130 4.98 24.03 -2.55
CA ASP A 130 4.30 23.78 -1.27
C ASP A 130 4.24 22.27 -0.98
N LYS A 131 4.94 21.85 0.06
CA LYS A 131 5.04 20.45 0.46
C LYS A 131 3.67 19.82 0.78
N GLY A 132 2.80 20.60 1.45
CA GLY A 132 1.48 20.11 1.83
C GLY A 132 0.57 19.85 0.62
N TRP A 133 0.66 20.68 -0.42
CA TRP A 133 -0.04 20.42 -1.67
C TRP A 133 0.61 19.29 -2.47
N PHE A 134 1.93 19.17 -2.46
CA PHE A 134 2.63 18.05 -3.10
C PHE A 134 2.18 16.71 -2.52
N TYR A 135 2.25 16.55 -1.20
CA TYR A 135 1.81 15.32 -0.51
C TYR A 135 0.33 15.02 -0.78
N PHE A 136 -0.51 16.07 -0.79
CA PHE A 136 -1.93 15.92 -1.07
C PHE A 136 -2.19 15.37 -2.48
N TRP A 137 -1.51 15.91 -3.50
CA TRP A 137 -1.68 15.45 -4.87
C TRP A 137 -1.15 14.03 -5.09
N VAL A 138 0.01 13.69 -4.55
CA VAL A 138 0.53 12.31 -4.59
C VAL A 138 -0.49 11.34 -4.00
N SER A 139 -1.00 11.64 -2.80
CA SER A 139 -1.97 10.78 -2.12
C SER A 139 -3.29 10.68 -2.88
N LEU A 140 -3.81 11.80 -3.36
CA LEU A 140 -5.08 11.84 -4.11
C LEU A 140 -4.98 11.12 -5.46
N LEU A 141 -3.88 11.29 -6.19
CA LEU A 141 -3.68 10.61 -7.46
C LEU A 141 -3.64 9.10 -7.28
N ASN A 142 -2.87 8.60 -6.32
CA ASN A 142 -2.81 7.17 -6.01
C ASN A 142 -4.18 6.62 -5.59
N PHE A 143 -4.92 7.36 -4.77
CA PHE A 143 -6.29 7.01 -4.38
C PHE A 143 -7.21 6.90 -5.59
N LEU A 144 -7.18 7.89 -6.50
CA LEU A 144 -7.99 7.89 -7.71
C LEU A 144 -7.59 6.75 -8.67
N TYR A 145 -6.30 6.45 -8.79
CA TYR A 145 -5.81 5.32 -9.59
C TYR A 145 -6.40 4.01 -9.09
N TRP A 146 -6.36 3.78 -7.78
CA TRP A 146 -6.89 2.58 -7.18
C TRP A 146 -8.41 2.46 -7.34
N CYS A 147 -9.15 3.49 -6.94
CA CYS A 147 -10.61 3.49 -7.03
C CYS A 147 -11.12 3.35 -8.47
N SER A 148 -10.49 4.05 -9.43
CA SER A 148 -10.89 3.97 -10.84
C SER A 148 -10.55 2.60 -11.44
N GLY A 149 -9.41 2.03 -11.11
CA GLY A 149 -9.04 0.68 -11.53
C GLY A 149 -10.04 -0.36 -11.04
N ALA A 150 -10.36 -0.33 -9.74
CA ALA A 150 -11.33 -1.24 -9.13
C ALA A 150 -12.74 -1.10 -9.75
N ALA A 151 -13.19 0.13 -9.99
CA ALA A 151 -14.49 0.39 -10.62
C ALA A 151 -14.54 -0.14 -12.05
N ILE A 152 -13.53 0.16 -12.87
CA ILE A 152 -13.47 -0.24 -14.28
C ILE A 152 -13.29 -1.76 -14.38
N GLY A 153 -12.45 -2.37 -13.55
CA GLY A 153 -12.32 -3.82 -13.45
C GLY A 153 -13.65 -4.50 -13.10
N GLY A 154 -14.37 -3.96 -12.11
CA GLY A 154 -15.69 -4.44 -11.72
C GLY A 154 -16.76 -4.31 -12.81
N LEU A 155 -16.70 -3.25 -13.62
CA LEU A 155 -17.61 -3.06 -14.77
C LEU A 155 -17.31 -4.02 -15.92
N LEU A 156 -16.04 -4.22 -16.23
CA LEU A 156 -15.62 -5.02 -17.38
C LEU A 156 -15.57 -6.52 -17.08
N GLY A 157 -15.52 -6.92 -15.81
CA GLY A 157 -15.49 -8.32 -15.40
C GLY A 157 -16.64 -9.17 -15.92
N GLY A 158 -17.83 -8.57 -16.09
CA GLY A 158 -19.00 -9.22 -16.68
C GLY A 158 -19.01 -9.30 -18.21
N LEU A 159 -18.15 -8.53 -18.89
CA LEU A 159 -18.11 -8.45 -20.35
C LEU A 159 -17.03 -9.34 -20.97
N ILE A 160 -16.04 -9.74 -20.21
CA ILE A 160 -14.87 -10.47 -20.68
C ILE A 160 -14.84 -11.81 -19.97
N SER A 161 -15.01 -12.93 -20.71
CA SER A 161 -14.80 -14.26 -20.17
C SER A 161 -13.30 -14.57 -20.10
N PHE A 162 -12.67 -14.20 -19.00
CA PHE A 162 -11.27 -14.54 -18.72
C PHE A 162 -11.20 -15.80 -17.85
N ASP A 163 -10.20 -16.64 -18.09
CA ASP A 163 -9.89 -17.74 -17.15
C ASP A 163 -9.30 -17.13 -15.87
N THR A 164 -10.07 -17.17 -14.79
CA THR A 164 -9.73 -16.56 -13.50
C THR A 164 -8.70 -17.33 -12.68
N LYS A 165 -8.24 -18.51 -13.17
CA LYS A 165 -7.32 -19.39 -12.44
C LYS A 165 -5.99 -18.73 -12.04
N GLY A 166 -5.57 -17.66 -12.74
CA GLY A 166 -4.36 -16.92 -12.43
C GLY A 166 -4.57 -15.68 -11.53
N LEU A 167 -5.80 -15.23 -11.33
CA LEU A 167 -6.05 -13.96 -10.60
C LEU A 167 -5.71 -14.07 -9.10
N SER A 168 -5.91 -15.23 -8.49
CA SER A 168 -5.49 -15.45 -7.10
C SER A 168 -3.97 -15.35 -6.90
N PHE A 169 -3.20 -15.53 -7.98
CA PHE A 169 -1.74 -15.42 -7.96
C PHE A 169 -1.25 -13.98 -8.15
N VAL A 170 -2.12 -13.05 -8.58
CA VAL A 170 -1.76 -11.65 -8.85
C VAL A 170 -1.17 -10.98 -7.60
N MET A 171 -1.76 -11.20 -6.42
CA MET A 171 -1.22 -10.68 -5.16
C MET A 171 0.17 -11.20 -4.85
N THR A 172 0.39 -12.50 -4.97
CA THR A 172 1.71 -13.11 -4.74
C THR A 172 2.75 -12.51 -5.69
N THR A 173 2.39 -12.35 -6.95
CA THR A 173 3.25 -11.74 -7.98
C THR A 173 3.57 -10.29 -7.63
N MET A 174 2.58 -9.51 -7.18
CA MET A 174 2.79 -8.13 -6.76
C MET A 174 3.81 -8.02 -5.63
N PHE A 175 3.61 -8.78 -4.56
CA PHE A 175 4.55 -8.75 -3.44
C PHE A 175 5.96 -9.22 -3.84
N LEU A 176 6.03 -10.20 -4.74
CA LEU A 176 7.30 -10.66 -5.29
C LEU A 176 7.99 -9.55 -6.10
N VAL A 177 7.26 -8.82 -6.94
CA VAL A 177 7.80 -7.70 -7.73
C VAL A 177 8.27 -6.57 -6.81
N ILE A 178 7.49 -6.17 -5.80
CA ILE A 178 7.88 -5.15 -4.82
C ILE A 178 9.15 -5.59 -4.07
N PHE A 179 9.22 -6.84 -3.63
CA PHE A 179 10.40 -7.39 -2.97
C PHE A 179 11.63 -7.35 -3.88
N LEU A 180 11.49 -7.79 -5.13
CA LEU A 180 12.59 -7.78 -6.12
C LEU A 180 13.02 -6.35 -6.45
N GLU A 181 12.10 -5.41 -6.57
CA GLU A 181 12.42 -4.01 -6.81
C GLU A 181 13.22 -3.41 -5.65
N GLN A 182 12.83 -3.67 -4.41
CA GLN A 182 13.58 -3.25 -3.23
C GLN A 182 14.96 -3.93 -3.18
N TRP A 183 15.01 -5.24 -3.45
CA TRP A 183 16.25 -5.99 -3.51
C TRP A 183 17.23 -5.41 -4.54
N MET A 184 16.74 -5.02 -5.70
CA MET A 184 17.59 -4.45 -6.76
C MET A 184 18.05 -3.01 -6.46
N LYS A 185 17.27 -2.24 -5.70
CA LYS A 185 17.62 -0.85 -5.32
C LYS A 185 18.65 -0.79 -4.19
N GLU A 186 18.61 -1.73 -3.28
CA GLU A 186 19.50 -1.75 -2.12
C GLU A 186 20.82 -2.44 -2.44
N LYS A 187 21.95 -1.78 -2.10
CA LYS A 187 23.29 -2.38 -2.22
C LYS A 187 23.57 -3.42 -1.12
N LYS A 188 22.88 -3.32 0.01
CA LYS A 188 23.02 -4.21 1.16
C LYS A 188 21.66 -4.79 1.53
N HIS A 189 21.55 -6.09 1.52
CA HIS A 189 20.27 -6.81 1.66
C HIS A 189 19.98 -7.27 3.10
N TYR A 190 20.58 -6.63 4.13
CA TYR A 190 20.40 -7.05 5.52
C TYR A 190 18.95 -7.01 5.99
N THR A 191 18.23 -5.94 5.66
CA THR A 191 16.81 -5.77 6.01
C THR A 191 15.93 -6.85 5.36
N ALA A 192 16.16 -7.10 4.08
CA ALA A 192 15.46 -8.14 3.33
C ALA A 192 15.75 -9.55 3.86
N LEU A 193 17.02 -9.83 4.22
CA LEU A 193 17.41 -11.11 4.83
C LEU A 193 16.83 -11.29 6.23
N ILE A 194 16.83 -10.25 7.06
CA ILE A 194 16.15 -10.27 8.37
C ILE A 194 14.65 -10.55 8.19
N GLY A 195 14.01 -9.87 7.25
CA GLY A 195 12.59 -10.08 6.94
C GLY A 195 12.31 -11.51 6.50
N LEU A 196 13.09 -12.03 5.55
CA LEU A 196 12.92 -13.38 5.02
C LEU A 196 13.17 -14.46 6.07
N SER A 197 14.27 -14.35 6.84
CA SER A 197 14.62 -15.32 7.88
C SER A 197 13.61 -15.31 9.03
N SER A 198 13.14 -14.13 9.45
CA SER A 198 12.11 -13.99 10.49
C SER A 198 10.78 -14.58 10.04
N SER A 199 10.39 -14.37 8.77
CA SER A 199 9.16 -14.92 8.19
C SER A 199 9.22 -16.44 8.09
N ILE A 200 10.33 -17.01 7.57
CA ILE A 200 10.52 -18.46 7.46
C ILE A 200 10.56 -19.10 8.86
N GLY A 201 11.33 -18.52 9.79
CA GLY A 201 11.40 -19.03 11.15
C GLY A 201 10.05 -19.02 11.86
N SER A 202 9.30 -17.94 11.74
CA SER A 202 7.95 -17.85 12.32
C SER A 202 6.96 -18.80 11.66
N LEU A 203 7.05 -19.00 10.34
CA LEU A 203 6.20 -19.94 9.61
C LEU A 203 6.43 -21.39 10.08
N LEU A 204 7.67 -21.77 10.32
CA LEU A 204 8.03 -23.11 10.80
C LEU A 204 7.59 -23.34 12.24
N LEU A 205 7.64 -22.31 13.10
CA LEU A 205 7.31 -22.42 14.53
C LEU A 205 5.81 -22.28 14.82
N PHE A 206 5.12 -21.36 14.15
CA PHE A 206 3.73 -20.99 14.45
C PHE A 206 2.72 -21.46 13.39
N GLY A 207 3.19 -22.04 12.28
CA GLY A 207 2.34 -22.53 11.19
C GLY A 207 1.77 -21.41 10.33
N LYS A 208 1.04 -21.80 9.26
CA LYS A 208 0.57 -20.91 8.20
C LYS A 208 -0.43 -19.84 8.68
N GLU A 209 -1.22 -20.14 9.70
CA GLU A 209 -2.31 -19.27 10.15
C GLU A 209 -1.85 -18.15 11.08
N ASN A 210 -0.78 -18.40 11.89
CA ASN A 210 -0.39 -17.51 12.97
C ASN A 210 1.02 -16.92 12.84
N PHE A 211 1.75 -17.14 11.75
CA PHE A 211 3.16 -16.74 11.63
C PHE A 211 3.37 -15.23 11.43
N ILE A 212 2.40 -14.49 10.91
CA ILE A 212 2.57 -13.09 10.49
C ILE A 212 2.90 -12.18 11.68
N LEU A 213 2.12 -12.24 12.75
CA LEU A 213 2.35 -11.41 13.95
C LEU A 213 3.68 -11.72 14.63
N PRO A 214 4.06 -12.99 14.91
CA PRO A 214 5.38 -13.33 15.43
C PRO A 214 6.52 -12.89 14.51
N ALA A 215 6.37 -13.05 13.18
CA ALA A 215 7.37 -12.60 12.22
C ALA A 215 7.60 -11.09 12.30
N MET A 216 6.52 -10.31 12.33
CA MET A 216 6.60 -8.85 12.47
C MET A 216 7.25 -8.44 13.80
N GLY A 217 6.86 -9.07 14.90
CA GLY A 217 7.46 -8.82 16.22
C GLY A 217 8.95 -9.13 16.24
N LEU A 218 9.34 -10.26 15.65
CA LEU A 218 10.74 -10.69 15.56
C LEU A 218 11.57 -9.74 14.68
N MET A 219 11.03 -9.32 13.52
CA MET A 219 11.67 -8.33 12.65
C MET A 219 11.94 -7.03 13.40
N LEU A 220 10.92 -6.49 14.08
CA LEU A 220 11.05 -5.26 14.85
C LEU A 220 12.08 -5.38 15.97
N LEU A 221 12.07 -6.49 16.71
CA LEU A 221 13.02 -6.76 17.78
C LEU A 221 14.45 -6.77 17.22
N ILE A 222 14.69 -7.51 16.15
CA ILE A 222 16.01 -7.62 15.53
C ILE A 222 16.45 -6.25 14.99
N MET A 223 15.61 -5.55 14.24
CA MET A 223 15.94 -4.23 13.67
C MET A 223 16.19 -3.18 14.76
N THR A 224 15.46 -3.22 15.87
CA THR A 224 15.66 -2.30 16.99
C THR A 224 16.98 -2.59 17.72
N LEU A 225 17.28 -3.86 18.00
CA LEU A 225 18.53 -4.25 18.66
C LEU A 225 19.78 -3.97 17.81
N TYR A 226 19.67 -4.16 16.50
CA TYR A 226 20.77 -3.95 15.55
C TYR A 226 20.71 -2.58 14.86
N ARG A 227 19.88 -1.64 15.31
CA ARG A 227 19.72 -0.32 14.72
C ARG A 227 21.05 0.41 14.51
N LYS A 228 21.88 0.52 15.54
CA LYS A 228 23.17 1.25 15.49
C LYS A 228 24.15 0.70 14.45
N PRO A 229 24.41 -0.62 14.37
CA PRO A 229 25.25 -1.18 13.31
C PRO A 229 24.63 -1.03 11.91
N LEU A 230 23.32 -1.19 11.76
CA LEU A 230 22.63 -1.03 10.48
C LEU A 230 22.68 0.42 9.94
N GLU A 231 22.50 1.43 10.81
CA GLU A 231 22.65 2.84 10.46
C GLU A 231 24.09 3.20 10.04
N LYS A 232 25.10 2.67 10.72
CA LYS A 232 26.52 2.91 10.37
C LYS A 232 26.93 2.33 9.03
N GLU A 233 26.28 1.26 8.63
CA GLU A 233 26.60 0.56 7.37
C GLU A 233 25.77 1.07 6.18
N GLY A 234 24.97 2.12 6.34
CA GLY A 234 24.18 2.74 5.26
C GLY A 234 22.95 1.92 4.88
N GLY A 235 22.34 1.26 5.85
CA GLY A 235 21.11 0.49 5.68
C GLY A 235 19.81 1.27 5.92
N PHE A 236 19.88 2.61 6.08
CA PHE A 236 18.73 3.53 6.16
C PHE A 236 19.12 4.88 5.57
#